data_6c561bc69bad8366c600cb4e194da40b
#
_entry.id   6c561bc69bad8366c600cb4e194da40b
#
_cell.length_a   1.000
_cell.length_b   1.000
_cell.length_c   1.000
_cell.angle_alpha   90.00
_cell.angle_beta   90.00
_cell.angle_gamma   90.00
#
_symmetry.space_group_name_H-M   'P 1'
#
loop_
_entity.id
_entity.type
_entity.pdbx_description
1 polymer ?
#
loop_
_entity_poly.entity_id
_entity_poly.type
_entity_poly.pdbx_seq_one_letter_code
_entity_poly.pdbx_strand_id
1 'polypeptide(L)'
;MTPINMLRAFAAALPLAAISLPALADIKDYEFRLVQSELKQGNGIIVTVQLVDKRSGKLVPDAVIFAQRIDMAPDGMENMALPIEAIPSTESGTYRFKTNLVMAGGWRLSLGAKVQGETGTLENKLIFKVLP
;
A
#
# COMPACT_ATOMS: atom_id res chain seq x y z
N MET A 1 2.00 70.79 -8.77
CA MET A 1 1.97 70.16 -8.50
C MET A 1 2.02 69.02 -8.50
N THR A 2 1.97 68.39 -8.43
CA THR A 2 2.06 67.42 -8.24
C THR A 2 2.19 66.29 -8.33
N PRO A 3 2.25 66.02 -8.44
CA PRO A 3 2.34 64.95 -8.42
C PRO A 3 2.40 63.86 -8.39
N ILE A 4 2.32 63.45 -8.24
CA ILE A 4 2.33 62.43 -8.05
C ILE A 4 2.53 61.38 -8.18
N ASN A 5 2.50 61.09 -8.23
CA ASN A 5 2.64 60.05 -8.17
C ASN A 5 2.61 59.03 -8.09
N MET A 6 2.58 58.90 -8.11
CA MET A 6 2.43 57.96 -7.86
C MET A 6 2.54 56.86 -8.26
N LEU A 7 2.62 56.56 -8.41
CA LEU A 7 2.72 55.53 -8.75
C LEU A 7 3.00 54.59 -8.33
N ARG A 8 2.80 54.16 -7.92
CA ARG A 8 2.93 53.29 -7.41
C ARG A 8 2.93 52.22 -7.83
N ALA A 9 2.95 51.71 -7.91
CA ALA A 9 3.00 50.70 -8.10
C ALA A 9 2.99 49.70 -7.92
N PHE A 10 2.86 49.30 -7.72
CA PHE A 10 2.70 48.31 -7.45
C PHE A 10 3.02 47.29 -7.79
N ALA A 11 3.07 46.87 -7.71
CA ALA A 11 3.37 46.09 -7.76
C ALA A 11 3.29 45.05 -7.83
N ALA A 12 3.00 44.59 -7.83
CA ALA A 12 2.96 43.65 -8.01
C ALA A 12 3.24 42.58 -7.72
N ALA A 13 3.07 42.22 -7.24
CA ALA A 13 3.27 41.27 -6.71
C ALA A 13 2.98 40.13 -7.20
N LEU A 14 3.30 39.56 -7.62
CA LEU A 14 3.08 38.50 -8.04
C LEU A 14 3.20 37.44 -7.45
N PRO A 15 2.61 36.85 -7.18
CA PRO A 15 2.45 35.83 -6.47
C PRO A 15 3.05 34.76 -6.89
N LEU A 16 3.51 34.51 -7.22
CA LEU A 16 4.06 33.59 -7.50
C LEU A 16 3.84 32.53 -6.96
N ALA A 17 3.79 32.22 -6.53
CA ALA A 17 3.68 31.31 -5.92
C ALA A 17 3.15 30.36 -6.34
N ALA A 18 2.70 30.16 -5.92
CA ALA A 18 1.93 29.37 -6.19
C ALA A 18 2.13 28.22 -6.87
N ILE A 19 2.87 27.89 -7.26
CA ILE A 19 2.91 26.80 -7.83
C ILE A 19 3.40 25.85 -7.13
N SER A 20 2.89 25.37 -6.23
CA SER A 20 3.43 24.29 -5.58
C SER A 20 3.13 23.14 -6.40
N LEU A 21 4.01 22.59 -7.00
CA LEU A 21 3.84 21.31 -7.62
C LEU A 21 3.62 20.33 -6.53
N PRO A 22 2.64 19.50 -6.65
CA PRO A 22 2.50 18.42 -5.68
C PRO A 22 3.77 17.61 -5.74
N ALA A 23 4.30 17.28 -4.62
CA ALA A 23 5.43 16.40 -4.56
C ALA A 23 5.00 15.10 -5.22
N LEU A 24 5.77 14.63 -6.16
CA LEU A 24 5.47 13.37 -6.79
C LEU A 24 5.57 12.29 -5.73
N ALA A 25 4.59 11.42 -5.70
CA ALA A 25 4.64 10.28 -4.84
C ALA A 25 5.72 9.33 -5.32
N ASP A 26 6.38 8.70 -4.38
CA ASP A 26 7.33 7.66 -4.67
C ASP A 26 6.65 6.36 -4.30
N ILE A 27 7.03 5.28 -4.99
CA ILE A 27 6.49 3.97 -4.67
C ILE A 27 6.74 3.62 -3.20
N LYS A 28 7.77 4.19 -2.59
CA LYS A 28 8.07 3.96 -1.17
C LYS A 28 7.09 4.64 -0.22
N ASP A 29 6.25 5.51 -0.73
CA ASP A 29 5.24 6.16 0.09
C ASP A 29 4.02 5.28 0.32
N TYR A 30 4.01 4.11 -0.26
CA TYR A 30 2.90 3.16 -0.16
C TYR A 30 3.32 1.93 0.61
N GLU A 31 2.38 1.34 1.32
CA GLU A 31 2.64 0.07 1.97
C GLU A 31 1.37 -0.73 2.15
N PHE A 32 1.49 -2.03 2.05
CA PHE A 32 0.41 -2.94 2.40
C PHE A 32 0.45 -3.19 3.91
N ARG A 33 -0.72 -3.28 4.50
CA ARG A 33 -0.87 -3.60 5.92
C ARG A 33 -1.87 -4.72 6.09
N LEU A 34 -1.57 -5.65 6.97
CA LEU A 34 -2.50 -6.72 7.30
C LEU A 34 -3.64 -6.16 8.13
N VAL A 35 -4.86 -6.57 7.81
CA VAL A 35 -6.02 -6.22 8.61
C VAL A 35 -6.01 -7.04 9.90
N GLN A 36 -5.57 -8.30 9.80
CA GLN A 36 -5.42 -9.17 10.97
C GLN A 36 -4.04 -9.78 10.94
N SER A 37 -3.32 -9.67 12.04
CA SER A 37 -1.98 -10.24 12.15
C SER A 37 -1.98 -11.65 12.77
N GLU A 38 -3.13 -12.12 13.22
CA GLU A 38 -3.32 -13.47 13.72
C GLU A 38 -4.54 -14.09 13.06
N LEU A 39 -4.39 -15.28 12.56
CA LEU A 39 -5.45 -16.01 11.90
C LEU A 39 -5.48 -17.44 12.44
N LYS A 40 -6.63 -18.08 12.34
CA LYS A 40 -6.73 -19.48 12.75
C LYS A 40 -6.39 -20.39 11.60
N GLN A 41 -5.76 -21.50 11.93
CA GLN A 41 -5.52 -22.58 11.01
C GLN A 41 -6.83 -23.08 10.42
N GLY A 42 -6.82 -23.37 9.14
CA GLY A 42 -8.00 -23.90 8.47
C GLY A 42 -7.91 -23.81 6.97
N ASN A 43 -8.94 -24.30 6.32
CA ASN A 43 -9.08 -24.23 4.86
C ASN A 43 -9.91 -23.01 4.49
N GLY A 44 -9.62 -22.47 3.31
CA GLY A 44 -10.39 -21.35 2.80
C GLY A 44 -10.28 -20.09 3.65
N ILE A 45 -9.13 -19.87 4.25
CA ILE A 45 -8.91 -18.71 5.11
C ILE A 45 -8.63 -17.50 4.25
N ILE A 46 -9.22 -16.39 4.62
CA ILE A 46 -9.06 -15.13 3.90
C ILE A 46 -8.02 -14.28 4.61
N VAL A 47 -7.00 -13.91 3.87
CA VAL A 47 -5.98 -12.97 4.33
C VAL A 47 -6.30 -11.65 3.67
N THR A 48 -6.50 -10.61 4.47
CA THR A 48 -6.92 -9.30 3.98
C THR A 48 -5.84 -8.28 4.26
N VAL A 49 -5.51 -7.49 3.24
CA VAL A 49 -4.55 -6.41 3.36
C VAL A 49 -5.17 -5.11 2.86
N GLN A 50 -4.66 -4.01 3.35
CA GLN A 50 -5.02 -2.69 2.87
C GLN A 50 -3.77 -2.04 2.31
N LEU A 51 -3.92 -1.31 1.21
CA LEU A 51 -2.84 -0.51 0.66
C LEU A 51 -3.02 0.92 1.13
N VAL A 52 -1.99 1.46 1.76
CA VAL A 52 -2.05 2.78 2.39
C VAL A 52 -1.02 3.70 1.75
N ASP A 53 -1.43 4.92 1.46
CA ASP A 53 -0.52 6.00 1.14
C ASP A 53 -0.07 6.58 2.48
N LYS A 54 1.19 6.39 2.83
CA LYS A 54 1.71 6.82 4.14
C LYS A 54 1.71 8.32 4.34
N ARG A 55 1.67 9.08 3.26
CA ARG A 55 1.67 10.55 3.36
C ARG A 55 0.32 11.07 3.84
N SER A 56 -0.75 10.45 3.40
CA SER A 56 -2.10 10.92 3.73
C SER A 56 -2.83 10.00 4.70
N GLY A 57 -2.37 8.78 4.85
CA GLY A 57 -3.08 7.76 5.62
C GLY A 57 -4.29 7.18 4.91
N LYS A 58 -4.50 7.55 3.65
CA LYS A 58 -5.67 7.08 2.90
C LYS A 58 -5.40 5.74 2.24
N LEU A 59 -6.47 4.97 2.09
CA LEU A 59 -6.40 3.71 1.35
C LEU A 59 -6.31 3.99 -0.14
N VAL A 60 -5.58 3.15 -0.83
CA VAL A 60 -5.29 3.33 -2.25
C VAL A 60 -5.98 2.23 -3.05
N PRO A 61 -6.97 2.58 -3.86
CA PRO A 61 -7.68 1.61 -4.68
C PRO A 61 -6.93 1.31 -5.97
N ASP A 62 -7.38 0.28 -6.64
CA ASP A 62 -6.98 -0.01 -8.02
C ASP A 62 -5.50 -0.32 -8.22
N ALA A 63 -4.82 -0.79 -7.20
CA ALA A 63 -3.49 -1.33 -7.38
C ALA A 63 -3.60 -2.69 -8.06
N VAL A 64 -2.61 -2.99 -8.88
CA VAL A 64 -2.55 -4.28 -9.55
C VAL A 64 -1.51 -5.13 -8.83
N ILE A 65 -1.97 -6.14 -8.11
CA ILE A 65 -1.08 -7.08 -7.45
C ILE A 65 -0.78 -8.18 -8.46
N PHE A 66 0.46 -8.22 -8.90
CA PHE A 66 0.86 -9.18 -9.93
C PHE A 66 1.66 -10.35 -9.36
N ALA A 67 2.03 -10.30 -8.10
CA ALA A 67 2.76 -11.39 -7.46
C ALA A 67 2.30 -11.52 -6.01
N GLN A 68 1.99 -12.73 -5.61
CA GLN A 68 1.66 -13.04 -4.23
C GLN A 68 2.23 -14.42 -3.89
N ARG A 69 2.81 -14.53 -2.72
CA ARG A 69 3.37 -15.78 -2.23
C ARG A 69 3.20 -15.83 -0.73
N ILE A 70 2.88 -17.01 -0.22
CA ILE A 70 2.77 -17.22 1.21
C ILE A 70 3.64 -18.40 1.60
N ASP A 71 4.48 -18.22 2.60
CA ASP A 71 5.39 -19.24 3.06
C ASP A 71 5.66 -19.12 4.57
N MET A 72 6.37 -20.10 5.12
CA MET A 72 6.70 -20.11 6.55
C MET A 72 8.14 -19.65 6.82
N ALA A 73 8.61 -18.64 6.10
CA ALA A 73 9.94 -18.08 6.33
C ALA A 73 10.20 -17.69 7.78
N PRO A 74 9.24 -17.11 8.52
CA PRO A 74 9.49 -16.76 9.92
C PRO A 74 9.88 -17.95 10.79
N ASP A 75 9.45 -19.14 10.42
CA ASP A 75 9.80 -20.35 11.14
C ASP A 75 10.96 -21.09 10.47
N GLY A 76 11.68 -20.41 9.59
CA GLY A 76 12.83 -21.01 8.91
C GLY A 76 12.46 -21.97 7.80
N MET A 77 11.20 -21.96 7.36
CA MET A 77 10.71 -22.88 6.35
C MET A 77 10.23 -22.14 5.12
N GLU A 78 11.13 -21.48 4.42
CA GLU A 78 10.78 -20.73 3.21
C GLU A 78 10.23 -21.60 2.11
N ASN A 79 10.61 -22.86 2.10
CA ASN A 79 10.16 -23.80 1.06
C ASN A 79 8.73 -24.29 1.31
N MET A 80 8.20 -24.01 2.49
CA MET A 80 6.83 -24.38 2.80
C MET A 80 5.91 -23.28 2.28
N ALA A 81 5.61 -23.31 1.00
CA ALA A 81 4.75 -22.36 0.34
C ALA A 81 3.41 -23.00 0.04
N LEU A 82 2.36 -22.24 0.12
CA LEU A 82 1.00 -22.70 -0.15
C LEU A 82 0.42 -21.98 -1.35
N PRO A 83 -0.51 -22.61 -2.06
CA PRO A 83 -1.26 -21.93 -3.09
C PRO A 83 -2.05 -20.79 -2.46
N ILE A 84 -2.11 -19.68 -3.16
CA ILE A 84 -2.84 -18.50 -2.71
C ILE A 84 -3.47 -17.85 -3.93
N GLU A 85 -4.72 -17.46 -3.81
CA GLU A 85 -5.40 -16.82 -4.93
C GLU A 85 -6.01 -15.51 -4.51
N ALA A 86 -5.93 -14.52 -5.38
CA ALA A 86 -6.59 -13.25 -5.15
C ALA A 86 -8.09 -13.42 -5.39
N ILE A 87 -8.89 -12.87 -4.51
CA ILE A 87 -10.34 -12.90 -4.65
C ILE A 87 -10.87 -11.47 -4.63
N PRO A 88 -12.06 -11.25 -5.18
CA PRO A 88 -12.62 -9.91 -5.22
C PRO A 88 -12.81 -9.31 -3.84
N SER A 89 -12.62 -8.00 -3.74
CA SER A 89 -12.92 -7.25 -2.52
C SER A 89 -13.99 -6.22 -2.84
N THR A 90 -14.90 -6.02 -1.91
CA THR A 90 -15.94 -5.02 -2.06
C THR A 90 -15.53 -3.67 -1.48
N GLU A 91 -14.42 -3.63 -0.75
CA GLU A 91 -13.95 -2.39 -0.14
C GLU A 91 -12.78 -1.82 -0.91
N SER A 92 -12.88 -0.55 -1.26
CA SER A 92 -11.83 0.14 -1.99
C SER A 92 -10.54 0.19 -1.16
N GLY A 93 -9.42 -0.10 -1.81
CA GLY A 93 -8.12 -0.10 -1.12
C GLY A 93 -7.85 -1.32 -0.27
N THR A 94 -8.74 -2.30 -0.32
CA THR A 94 -8.63 -3.55 0.43
C THR A 94 -8.52 -4.69 -0.56
N TYR A 95 -7.58 -5.60 -0.30
CA TYR A 95 -7.26 -6.71 -1.21
C TYR A 95 -7.32 -7.99 -0.41
N ARG A 96 -7.92 -9.02 -0.98
CA ARG A 96 -8.20 -10.26 -0.27
C ARG A 96 -7.61 -11.45 -1.00
N PHE A 97 -7.11 -12.39 -0.23
CA PHE A 97 -6.51 -13.60 -0.75
C PHE A 97 -7.08 -14.79 0.01
N LYS A 98 -7.23 -15.88 -0.70
CA LYS A 98 -7.75 -17.10 -0.11
C LYS A 98 -6.67 -18.16 -0.16
N THR A 99 -6.46 -18.85 0.94
CA THR A 99 -5.47 -19.90 1.03
C THR A 99 -5.87 -20.90 2.10
N ASN A 100 -5.23 -22.07 2.07
CA ASN A 100 -5.45 -23.08 3.10
C ASN A 100 -4.29 -23.04 4.06
N LEU A 101 -4.52 -22.47 5.24
CA LEU A 101 -3.49 -22.38 6.28
C LEU A 101 -3.48 -23.68 7.08
N VAL A 102 -2.74 -24.66 6.57
CA VAL A 102 -2.78 -26.02 7.09
C VAL A 102 -1.88 -26.26 8.29
N MET A 103 -1.10 -25.29 8.68
CA MET A 103 -0.14 -25.44 9.76
C MET A 103 -0.05 -24.17 10.58
N ALA A 104 -0.11 -24.31 11.91
CA ALA A 104 0.09 -23.18 12.82
C ALA A 104 1.56 -22.77 12.80
N GLY A 105 1.84 -21.51 13.06
CA GLY A 105 3.18 -20.97 13.12
C GLY A 105 3.28 -19.59 12.51
N GLY A 106 4.49 -19.18 12.20
CA GLY A 106 4.75 -17.88 11.57
C GLY A 106 4.72 -17.99 10.06
N TRP A 107 3.98 -17.07 9.44
CA TRP A 107 3.81 -17.03 8.00
C TRP A 107 4.19 -15.68 7.45
N ARG A 108 4.58 -15.66 6.19
CA ARG A 108 4.95 -14.44 5.48
C ARG A 108 4.15 -14.35 4.18
N LEU A 109 3.47 -13.24 3.99
CA LEU A 109 2.82 -12.92 2.74
C LEU A 109 3.71 -11.92 1.99
N SER A 110 4.19 -12.32 0.83
CA SER A 110 5.00 -11.45 -0.02
C SER A 110 4.15 -10.98 -1.19
N LEU A 111 4.10 -9.68 -1.39
CA LEU A 111 3.29 -9.07 -2.43
C LEU A 111 4.14 -8.20 -3.33
N GLY A 112 3.87 -8.27 -4.62
CA GLY A 112 4.41 -7.35 -5.61
C GLY A 112 3.26 -6.67 -6.33
N ALA A 113 3.29 -5.36 -6.44
CA ALA A 113 2.17 -4.62 -7.00
C ALA A 113 2.62 -3.39 -7.76
N LYS A 114 1.76 -2.95 -8.66
CA LYS A 114 1.86 -1.67 -9.34
C LYS A 114 0.79 -0.76 -8.78
N VAL A 115 1.18 0.45 -8.45
CA VAL A 115 0.26 1.48 -7.99
C VAL A 115 -0.01 2.42 -9.15
N GLN A 116 -1.28 2.72 -9.41
CA GLN A 116 -1.62 3.57 -10.52
C GLN A 116 -0.99 4.95 -10.39
N GLY A 117 -0.40 5.40 -11.49
CA GLY A 117 0.24 6.71 -11.52
C GLY A 117 1.66 6.75 -11.00
N GLU A 118 2.15 5.65 -10.45
CA GLU A 118 3.51 5.59 -9.94
C GLU A 118 4.39 4.73 -10.82
N THR A 119 5.68 5.06 -10.85
CA THR A 119 6.66 4.21 -11.50
C THR A 119 7.24 3.26 -10.47
N GLY A 120 7.67 2.11 -10.95
CA GLY A 120 8.28 1.12 -10.09
C GLY A 120 7.29 0.12 -9.55
N THR A 121 7.80 -0.77 -8.73
CA THR A 121 7.04 -1.87 -8.16
C THR A 121 7.08 -1.77 -6.65
N LEU A 122 5.93 -1.92 -6.03
CA LEU A 122 5.84 -2.01 -4.58
C LEU A 122 6.02 -3.46 -4.18
N GLU A 123 6.98 -3.72 -3.32
CA GLU A 123 7.20 -5.06 -2.80
C GLU A 123 7.12 -4.99 -1.29
N ASN A 124 6.26 -5.81 -0.70
CA ASN A 124 6.11 -5.88 0.74
C ASN A 124 6.12 -7.33 1.20
N LYS A 125 6.65 -7.53 2.39
CA LYS A 125 6.63 -8.82 3.08
C LYS A 125 5.96 -8.61 4.41
N LEU A 126 4.83 -9.27 4.60
CA LEU A 126 3.98 -9.10 5.77
C LEU A 126 3.99 -10.37 6.60
N ILE A 127 4.29 -10.22 7.88
CA ILE A 127 4.40 -11.35 8.78
C ILE A 127 3.13 -11.46 9.59
N PHE A 128 2.60 -12.66 9.70
CA PHE A 128 1.45 -12.93 10.52
C PHE A 128 1.57 -14.29 11.19
N LYS A 129 0.73 -14.53 12.15
CA LYS A 129 0.77 -15.74 12.95
C LYS A 129 -0.49 -16.54 12.71
N VAL A 130 -0.33 -17.83 12.56
CA VAL A 130 -1.45 -18.76 12.43
C VAL A 130 -1.53 -19.60 13.72
N LEU A 131 -2.70 -19.53 14.34
CA LEU A 131 -3.00 -20.23 15.58
C LEU A 131 -3.67 -21.55 15.28
N PRO A 132 -3.46 -22.56 16.13
CA PRO A 132 -4.12 -23.85 15.96
C PRO A 132 -5.62 -23.78 16.17
#